data_752a222d11b89283986f79542e548cb4
#
_entry.id   752a222d11b89283986f79542e548cb4
#
_cell.length_a   1.000
_cell.length_b   1.000
_cell.length_c   1.000
_cell.angle_alpha   90.00
_cell.angle_beta   90.00
_cell.angle_gamma   90.00
#
_symmetry.space_group_name_H-M   'P 1'
#
loop_
_entity.id
_entity.type
_entity.pdbx_description
1 polymer ?
#
loop_
_entity_poly.entity_id
_entity_poly.type
_entity_poly.pdbx_seq_one_letter_code
_entity_poly.pdbx_strand_id
1 'polypeptide(L)'
;DGRLLYVNESVQRNVWVYDIEPNGNISNKRLFHRFADYGMDGMRCDIKGNLYICRYDKGTVVVLSPEGKILYEYFCKGKKPSNITFGGEELRQIYITLQDRGCIEVFDALNPGASLFVNP
;
A
#
# COMPACT_ATOMS: atom_id res chain seq x y z
N ASP A 1 10.78 -7.38 -4.64
CA ASP A 1 11.71 -8.48 -4.88
C ASP A 1 11.19 -9.82 -4.35
N GLY A 2 9.98 -9.84 -3.76
CA GLY A 2 9.36 -11.05 -3.24
C GLY A 2 9.96 -11.60 -1.94
N ARG A 3 10.71 -10.79 -1.20
CA ARG A 3 11.35 -11.23 0.05
C ARG A 3 10.60 -10.78 1.30
N LEU A 4 9.72 -9.81 1.18
CA LEU A 4 8.95 -9.26 2.31
C LEU A 4 7.46 -9.41 2.07
N LEU A 5 6.72 -9.70 3.14
CA LEU A 5 5.27 -9.71 3.14
C LEU A 5 4.76 -8.67 4.13
N TYR A 6 3.93 -7.76 3.65
CA TYR A 6 3.25 -6.78 4.49
C TYR A 6 1.82 -7.23 4.75
N VAL A 7 1.41 -7.17 6.01
CA VAL A 7 0.05 -7.52 6.44
C VAL A 7 -0.50 -6.39 7.30
N ASN A 8 -1.67 -5.86 6.95
CA ASN A 8 -2.32 -4.88 7.81
C ASN A 8 -3.43 -5.53 8.63
N GLU A 9 -3.56 -5.05 9.85
CA GLU A 9 -4.69 -5.33 10.75
C GLU A 9 -5.47 -4.03 10.89
N SER A 10 -6.59 -3.92 10.16
CA SER A 10 -7.32 -2.67 10.03
C SER A 10 -7.86 -2.14 11.36
N VAL A 11 -8.44 -3.01 12.18
CA VAL A 11 -9.04 -2.62 13.47
C VAL A 11 -7.96 -2.22 14.48
N GLN A 12 -6.87 -2.98 14.53
CA GLN A 12 -5.75 -2.74 15.43
C GLN A 12 -4.84 -1.61 14.94
N ARG A 13 -4.96 -1.24 13.66
CA ARG A 13 -4.19 -0.18 13.00
C ARG A 13 -2.70 -0.47 12.89
N ASN A 14 -2.34 -1.75 12.83
CA ASN A 14 -0.96 -2.19 12.69
C ASN A 14 -0.66 -2.62 11.27
N VAL A 15 0.55 -2.32 10.82
CA VAL A 15 1.14 -2.91 9.63
C VAL A 15 2.32 -3.76 10.09
N TRP A 16 2.25 -5.06 9.81
CA TRP A 16 3.31 -6.01 10.12
C TRP A 16 4.12 -6.30 8.87
N VAL A 17 5.39 -6.63 9.05
CA VAL A 17 6.24 -7.12 7.97
C VAL A 17 6.87 -8.43 8.39
N TYR A 18 6.93 -9.37 7.45
CA TYR A 18 7.54 -10.69 7.60
C TYR A 18 8.62 -10.87 6.54
N ASP A 19 9.63 -11.67 6.86
CA ASP A 19 10.53 -12.19 5.85
C ASP A 19 9.87 -13.40 5.17
N ILE A 20 10.07 -13.53 3.87
CA ILE A 20 9.63 -14.71 3.10
C ILE A 20 10.86 -15.59 2.86
N GLU A 21 10.82 -16.79 3.40
CA GLU A 21 11.88 -17.77 3.25
C GLU A 21 11.89 -18.37 1.84
N PRO A 22 13.02 -18.94 1.36
CA PRO A 22 13.10 -19.55 0.04
C PRO A 22 12.05 -20.65 -0.19
N ASN A 23 11.61 -21.34 0.87
CA ASN A 23 10.57 -22.38 0.80
C ASN A 23 9.14 -21.83 0.83
N GLY A 24 8.98 -20.50 0.90
CA GLY A 24 7.67 -19.83 0.96
C GLY A 24 7.12 -19.62 2.36
N ASN A 25 7.77 -20.16 3.40
CA ASN A 25 7.36 -19.88 4.77
C ASN A 25 7.66 -18.44 5.14
N ILE A 26 6.90 -17.90 6.10
CA ILE A 26 7.12 -16.55 6.62
C ILE A 26 7.72 -16.63 8.02
N SER A 27 8.59 -15.69 8.32
CA SER A 27 9.31 -15.62 9.60
C SER A 27 9.58 -14.18 9.99
N ASN A 28 10.14 -14.00 11.18
CA ASN A 28 10.62 -12.70 11.66
C ASN A 28 9.55 -11.61 11.60
N LYS A 29 8.37 -11.88 12.21
CA LYS A 29 7.28 -10.91 12.33
C LYS A 29 7.77 -9.70 13.12
N ARG A 30 7.58 -8.50 12.56
CA ARG A 30 7.91 -7.27 13.25
C ARG A 30 6.95 -6.16 12.88
N LEU A 31 6.74 -5.23 13.80
CA LEU A 31 5.89 -4.08 13.56
C LEU A 31 6.57 -3.14 12.56
N PHE A 32 5.88 -2.85 11.46
CA PHE A 32 6.38 -1.93 10.44
C PHE A 32 5.90 -0.50 10.69
N HIS A 33 4.60 -0.35 10.99
CA HIS A 33 4.00 0.94 11.30
C HIS A 33 2.70 0.76 12.08
N ARG A 34 2.41 1.70 12.97
CA ARG A 34 1.14 1.76 13.69
C ARG A 34 0.52 3.13 13.49
N PHE A 35 -0.76 3.17 13.09
CA PHE A 35 -1.50 4.40 12.97
C PHE A 35 -2.29 4.69 14.24
N ALA A 36 -2.45 5.99 14.55
CA ALA A 36 -3.21 6.42 15.73
C ALA A 36 -4.72 6.41 15.48
N ASP A 37 -5.13 6.46 14.22
CA ASP A 37 -6.54 6.65 13.82
C ASP A 37 -6.86 5.86 12.54
N TYR A 38 -8.15 5.72 12.25
CA TYR A 38 -8.71 5.13 11.03
C TYR A 38 -8.18 3.74 10.70
N GLY A 39 -8.82 3.10 9.73
CA GLY A 39 -8.44 1.77 9.27
C GLY A 39 -7.53 1.79 8.04
N MET A 40 -7.32 0.60 7.52
CA MET A 40 -6.55 0.36 6.30
C MET A 40 -7.28 -0.66 5.45
N ASP A 41 -7.06 -0.60 4.14
CA ASP A 41 -7.57 -1.60 3.21
C ASP A 41 -6.45 -1.96 2.22
N GLY A 42 -6.65 -1.88 0.91
CA GLY A 42 -5.68 -2.32 -0.08
C GLY A 42 -4.31 -1.66 0.03
N MET A 43 -3.28 -2.41 -0.32
CA MET A 43 -1.88 -1.97 -0.29
C MET A 43 -1.13 -2.45 -1.54
N ARG A 44 -0.16 -1.64 -2.00
CA ARG A 44 0.75 -1.99 -3.09
C ARG A 44 2.12 -1.36 -2.86
N CYS A 45 3.16 -1.98 -3.43
CA CYS A 45 4.52 -1.44 -3.38
C CYS A 45 4.91 -0.82 -4.72
N ASP A 46 5.73 0.24 -4.67
CA ASP A 46 6.44 0.72 -5.85
C ASP A 46 7.79 0.01 -6.02
N ILE A 47 8.51 0.34 -7.11
CA ILE A 47 9.80 -0.32 -7.41
C ILE A 47 10.90 0.00 -6.41
N LYS A 48 10.75 1.03 -5.60
CA LYS A 48 11.70 1.41 -4.55
C LYS A 48 11.37 0.79 -3.20
N GLY A 49 10.31 -0.03 -3.14
CA GLY A 49 9.90 -0.69 -1.91
C GLY A 49 9.05 0.19 -1.00
N ASN A 50 8.58 1.33 -1.47
CA ASN A 50 7.63 2.14 -0.70
C ASN A 50 6.26 1.48 -0.72
N LEU A 51 5.59 1.48 0.43
CA LEU A 51 4.29 0.84 0.61
C LEU A 51 3.18 1.88 0.57
N TYR A 52 2.26 1.74 -0.37
CA TYR A 52 1.07 2.60 -0.53
C TYR A 52 -0.11 1.91 0.15
N ILE A 53 -0.78 2.59 1.06
CA ILE A 53 -1.87 2.03 1.88
C ILE A 53 -3.10 2.90 1.77
N CYS A 54 -4.23 2.29 1.38
CA CYS A 54 -5.53 2.96 1.43
C CYS A 54 -5.95 3.13 2.89
N ARG A 55 -6.16 4.38 3.31
CA ARG A 55 -6.62 4.72 4.66
C ARG A 55 -8.14 4.88 4.65
N TYR A 56 -8.83 3.77 4.84
CA TYR A 56 -10.30 3.68 4.82
C TYR A 56 -10.91 4.56 5.92
N ASP A 57 -11.95 5.30 5.59
CA ASP A 57 -12.62 6.32 6.40
C ASP A 57 -11.82 7.62 6.59
N LYS A 58 -10.51 7.61 6.49
CA LYS A 58 -9.70 8.82 6.48
C LYS A 58 -9.77 9.54 5.14
N GLY A 59 -9.91 8.79 4.06
CA GLY A 59 -9.97 9.34 2.71
C GLY A 59 -8.60 9.67 2.11
N THR A 60 -7.58 8.91 2.48
CA THR A 60 -6.22 9.14 1.97
C THR A 60 -5.56 7.86 1.52
N VAL A 61 -4.48 8.00 0.76
CA VAL A 61 -3.49 6.95 0.52
C VAL A 61 -2.17 7.44 1.09
N VAL A 62 -1.65 6.75 2.09
CA VAL A 62 -0.36 7.08 2.69
C VAL A 62 0.74 6.25 2.03
N VAL A 63 1.91 6.85 1.86
CA VAL A 63 3.09 6.16 1.33
C VAL A 63 4.13 6.07 2.44
N LEU A 64 4.51 4.83 2.78
CA LEU A 64 5.54 4.55 3.77
C LEU A 64 6.84 4.14 3.08
N SER A 65 7.96 4.63 3.60
CA SER A 65 9.30 4.21 3.15
C SER A 65 9.57 2.74 3.53
N PRO A 66 10.63 2.13 2.97
CA PRO A 66 11.05 0.79 3.40
C PRO A 66 11.35 0.67 4.90
N GLU A 67 11.59 1.78 5.58
CA GLU A 67 11.82 1.84 7.03
C GLU A 67 10.53 2.09 7.83
N GLY A 68 9.38 2.19 7.17
CA GLY A 68 8.10 2.40 7.82
C GLY A 68 7.79 3.86 8.19
N LYS A 69 8.48 4.81 7.57
CA LYS A 69 8.26 6.25 7.78
C LYS A 69 7.35 6.82 6.73
N ILE A 70 6.47 7.75 7.12
CA ILE A 70 5.56 8.42 6.18
C ILE A 70 6.39 9.34 5.26
N LEU A 71 6.28 9.09 3.94
CA LEU A 71 6.89 9.91 2.90
C LEU A 71 5.91 10.92 2.33
N TYR A 72 4.66 10.52 2.13
CA TYR A 72 3.66 11.32 1.44
C TYR A 72 2.27 10.81 1.77
N GLU A 73 1.26 11.66 1.59
CA GLU A 73 -0.13 11.28 1.75
C GLU A 73 -0.95 11.94 0.64
N TYR A 74 -1.65 11.11 -0.14
CA TYR A 74 -2.58 11.57 -1.17
C TYR A 74 -3.95 11.76 -0.55
N PHE A 75 -4.59 12.90 -0.79
CA PHE A 75 -5.92 13.18 -0.29
C PHE A 75 -6.95 12.92 -1.37
N CYS A 76 -7.80 11.91 -1.15
CA CYS A 76 -8.89 11.56 -2.05
C CYS A 76 -10.08 12.50 -1.82
N LYS A 77 -10.95 12.64 -2.83
CA LYS A 77 -12.22 13.32 -2.67
C LYS A 77 -13.21 12.47 -1.87
N GLY A 78 -13.15 11.14 -2.03
CA GLY A 78 -13.91 10.19 -1.22
C GLY A 78 -13.25 9.88 0.10
N LYS A 79 -14.02 9.31 1.04
CA LYS A 79 -13.55 8.95 2.38
C LYS A 79 -13.21 7.48 2.53
N LYS A 80 -13.60 6.63 1.57
CA LYS A 80 -13.47 5.18 1.68
C LYS A 80 -12.63 4.58 0.53
N PRO A 81 -11.34 4.94 0.45
CA PRO A 81 -10.45 4.26 -0.49
C PRO A 81 -10.29 2.80 -0.06
N SER A 82 -10.59 1.87 -0.97
CA SER A 82 -10.66 0.44 -0.64
C SER A 82 -9.53 -0.37 -1.24
N ASN A 83 -9.10 -0.03 -2.46
CA ASN A 83 -8.01 -0.75 -3.11
C ASN A 83 -7.22 0.17 -4.03
N ILE A 84 -6.03 -0.27 -4.39
CA ILE A 84 -5.08 0.50 -5.18
C ILE A 84 -4.32 -0.42 -6.13
N THR A 85 -4.06 0.08 -7.33
CA THR A 85 -3.15 -0.57 -8.28
C THR A 85 -2.35 0.49 -9.02
N PHE A 86 -1.20 0.10 -9.52
CA PHE A 86 -0.41 0.93 -10.43
C PHE A 86 -0.83 0.65 -11.86
N GLY A 87 -0.84 1.69 -12.68
CA GLY A 87 -1.18 1.59 -14.08
C GLY A 87 -0.64 2.77 -14.87
N GLY A 88 -1.15 2.94 -16.08
CA GLY A 88 -0.67 3.97 -16.98
C GLY A 88 0.68 3.62 -17.60
N GLU A 89 1.26 4.59 -18.31
CA GLU A 89 2.56 4.40 -18.96
C GLU A 89 3.64 4.17 -17.91
N GLU A 90 4.42 3.10 -18.07
CA GLU A 90 5.49 2.70 -17.17
C GLU A 90 5.05 2.52 -15.70
N LEU A 91 3.75 2.27 -15.47
CA LEU A 91 3.18 2.10 -14.13
C LEU A 91 3.39 3.33 -13.22
N ARG A 92 3.32 4.53 -13.79
CA ARG A 92 3.58 5.77 -13.05
C ARG A 92 2.35 6.42 -12.44
N GLN A 93 1.18 5.81 -12.56
CA GLN A 93 -0.07 6.31 -11.96
C GLN A 93 -0.63 5.29 -10.98
N ILE A 94 -1.30 5.80 -9.95
CA ILE A 94 -2.06 4.97 -9.01
C ILE A 94 -3.55 5.17 -9.26
N TYR A 95 -4.28 4.05 -9.27
CA TYR A 95 -5.72 4.00 -9.45
C TYR A 95 -6.34 3.48 -8.16
N ILE A 96 -7.24 4.26 -7.58
CA ILE A 96 -7.79 4.02 -6.24
C ILE A 96 -9.30 3.89 -6.36
N THR A 97 -9.85 2.78 -5.88
CA THR A 97 -11.30 2.59 -5.81
C THR A 97 -11.86 3.31 -4.58
N LEU A 98 -12.88 4.12 -4.77
CA LEU A 98 -13.58 4.84 -3.71
C LEU A 98 -14.96 4.23 -3.52
N GLN A 99 -15.14 3.47 -2.44
CA GLN A 99 -16.40 2.77 -2.17
C GLN A 99 -17.57 3.74 -1.99
N ASP A 100 -17.35 4.84 -1.26
CA ASP A 100 -18.40 5.81 -0.95
C ASP A 100 -18.82 6.67 -2.14
N ARG A 101 -17.92 6.86 -3.11
CA ARG A 101 -18.23 7.63 -4.32
C ARG A 101 -18.62 6.75 -5.52
N GLY A 102 -18.39 5.44 -5.44
CA GLY A 102 -18.64 4.53 -6.56
C GLY A 102 -17.80 4.86 -7.80
N CYS A 103 -16.56 5.32 -7.62
CA CYS A 103 -15.67 5.73 -8.71
C CYS A 103 -14.22 5.37 -8.44
N ILE A 104 -13.36 5.68 -9.41
CA ILE A 104 -11.91 5.53 -9.31
C ILE A 104 -11.30 6.92 -9.36
N GLU A 105 -10.38 7.20 -8.44
CA GLU A 105 -9.55 8.40 -8.48
C GLU A 105 -8.13 8.02 -8.89
N VAL A 106 -7.49 8.90 -9.65
CA VAL A 106 -6.17 8.65 -10.24
C VAL A 106 -5.21 9.74 -9.80
N PHE A 107 -4.01 9.35 -9.37
CA PHE A 107 -2.93 10.26 -9.01
C PHE A 107 -1.63 9.81 -9.66
N ASP A 108 -0.69 10.74 -9.83
CA ASP A 108 0.68 10.38 -10.20
C ASP A 108 1.37 9.75 -9.01
N ALA A 109 2.03 8.61 -9.23
CA ALA A 109 2.79 7.92 -8.20
C ALA A 109 4.13 8.62 -7.95
N LEU A 110 4.69 8.45 -6.76
CA LEU A 110 6.04 8.95 -6.45
C LEU A 110 7.10 8.24 -7.27
N ASN A 111 6.92 6.94 -7.50
CA ASN A 111 7.79 6.08 -8.31
C ASN A 111 6.93 5.08 -9.06
N PRO A 112 7.43 4.49 -10.15
CA PRO A 112 6.70 3.45 -10.85
C PRO A 112 6.33 2.28 -9.92
N GLY A 113 5.19 1.67 -10.18
CA GLY A 113 4.76 0.48 -9.44
C GLY A 113 5.67 -0.71 -9.65
N ALA A 114 5.76 -1.59 -8.66
CA ALA A 114 6.44 -2.86 -8.80
C ALA A 114 5.64 -3.77 -9.74
N SER A 115 6.35 -4.47 -10.64
CA SER A 115 5.72 -5.46 -11.51
C SER A 115 5.22 -6.65 -10.69
N LEU A 116 3.97 -7.04 -10.93
CA LEU A 116 3.41 -8.26 -10.34
C LEU A 116 3.82 -9.53 -11.10
N PHE A 117 4.41 -9.34 -12.28
CA PHE A 117 4.82 -10.46 -13.12
C PHE A 117 6.34 -10.62 -13.01
N VAL A 118 6.74 -11.71 -12.41
CA VAL A 118 8.13 -12.15 -12.50
C VAL A 118 8.25 -12.84 -13.87
N ASN A 119 9.06 -12.27 -14.74
CA ASN A 119 9.39 -12.97 -15.99
C ASN A 119 10.13 -14.25 -15.61
N PRO A 120 9.64 -15.41 -16.09
CA PRO A 120 10.31 -16.68 -15.82
C PRO A 120 11.70 -16.72 -16.40
#